data_1317a5abcb9d83ef207184aecbe53770
#
_entry.id   1317a5abcb9d83ef207184aecbe53770
#
_cell.length_a   1.000
_cell.length_b   1.000
_cell.length_c   1.000
_cell.angle_alpha   90.00
_cell.angle_beta   90.00
_cell.angle_gamma   90.00
#
_symmetry.space_group_name_H-M   'P 1'
#
loop_
_entity.id
_entity.type
_entity.pdbx_description
1 polymer ?
#
loop_
_entity_poly.entity_id
_entity_poly.type
_entity_poly.pdbx_seq_one_letter_code
_entity_poly.pdbx_strand_id
1 'polypeptide(L)'
;MQDTIIKNAVEYINELFGANSDGHDALHTLRVYKNMKLIAQSYPEADLFIMSLSALLHDADDHKLFKTENNANARFFLAKNDMPEESIEQICEIINGVSFSKNRGKTPETLEGKIVQDADRLDAIGARGIARTFAYGGKVGRSLDDSVQHFYDKLLLLKDEMNTDAAKKIAKARHEYMEGFLKEYYEESRWD
;
A
#
# COMPACT_ATOMS: atom_id res chain seq x y z
N MET A 1 -8.90 -13.11 -20.84
CA MET A 1 -7.73 -13.77 -20.18
C MET A 1 -7.21 -12.91 -19.03
N GLN A 2 -6.75 -11.67 -19.24
CA GLN A 2 -6.21 -10.79 -18.16
C GLN A 2 -7.19 -10.58 -17.01
N ASP A 3 -8.48 -10.29 -17.28
CA ASP A 3 -9.50 -10.10 -16.24
C ASP A 3 -9.69 -11.36 -15.37
N THR A 4 -9.56 -12.55 -15.97
CA THR A 4 -9.64 -13.81 -15.24
C THR A 4 -8.46 -13.94 -14.27
N ILE A 5 -7.24 -13.60 -14.71
CA ILE A 5 -6.04 -13.66 -13.85
C ILE A 5 -6.15 -12.67 -12.70
N ILE A 6 -6.64 -11.44 -12.96
CA ILE A 6 -6.87 -10.44 -11.90
C ILE A 6 -7.89 -10.96 -10.89
N LYS A 7 -8.99 -11.59 -11.34
CA LYS A 7 -9.99 -12.19 -10.46
C LYS A 7 -9.37 -13.30 -9.61
N ASN A 8 -8.60 -14.19 -10.24
CA ASN A 8 -7.87 -15.25 -9.53
C ASN A 8 -6.90 -14.68 -8.49
N ALA A 9 -6.24 -13.54 -8.79
CA ALA A 9 -5.36 -12.86 -7.84
C ALA A 9 -6.14 -12.36 -6.61
N VAL A 10 -7.32 -11.78 -6.81
CA VAL A 10 -8.19 -11.35 -5.71
C VAL A 10 -8.63 -12.54 -4.86
N GLU A 11 -9.00 -13.67 -5.46
CA GLU A 11 -9.35 -14.90 -4.74
C GLU A 11 -8.15 -15.44 -3.97
N TYR A 12 -6.98 -15.49 -4.61
CA TYR A 12 -5.73 -15.96 -4.02
C TYR A 12 -5.31 -15.16 -2.79
N ILE A 13 -5.34 -13.81 -2.85
CA ILE A 13 -4.98 -13.00 -1.69
C ILE A 13 -5.99 -13.13 -0.55
N ASN A 14 -7.29 -13.31 -0.83
CA ASN A 14 -8.29 -13.57 0.19
C ASN A 14 -8.04 -14.92 0.90
N GLU A 15 -7.65 -15.96 0.17
CA GLU A 15 -7.26 -17.24 0.74
C GLU A 15 -5.95 -17.14 1.52
N LEU A 16 -4.93 -16.47 0.96
CA LEU A 16 -3.60 -16.34 1.54
C LEU A 16 -3.62 -15.60 2.88
N PHE A 17 -4.35 -14.48 2.96
CA PHE A 17 -4.44 -13.69 4.19
C PHE A 17 -5.49 -14.23 5.16
N GLY A 18 -6.48 -14.99 4.70
CA GLY A 18 -7.54 -15.57 5.53
C GLY A 18 -8.26 -14.52 6.38
N ALA A 19 -8.47 -14.82 7.66
CA ALA A 19 -9.11 -13.92 8.63
C ALA A 19 -8.13 -12.92 9.29
N ASN A 20 -6.95 -12.70 8.71
CA ASN A 20 -5.96 -11.80 9.28
C ASN A 20 -6.45 -10.33 9.24
N SER A 21 -6.35 -9.63 10.38
CA SER A 21 -6.82 -8.25 10.55
C SER A 21 -5.71 -7.28 10.97
N ASP A 22 -4.44 -7.62 10.72
CA ASP A 22 -3.27 -6.93 11.27
C ASP A 22 -2.84 -5.68 10.50
N GLY A 23 -3.67 -5.23 9.55
CA GLY A 23 -3.35 -4.05 8.72
C GLY A 23 -2.60 -4.39 7.43
N HIS A 24 -2.02 -5.60 7.32
CA HIS A 24 -1.62 -6.28 6.10
C HIS A 24 -2.64 -7.40 5.87
N ASP A 25 -3.80 -7.03 5.40
CA ASP A 25 -4.94 -7.90 5.15
C ASP A 25 -5.36 -7.80 3.68
N ALA A 26 -6.19 -8.73 3.23
CA ALA A 26 -6.74 -8.69 1.88
C ALA A 26 -7.43 -7.34 1.58
N LEU A 27 -8.05 -6.71 2.58
CA LEU A 27 -8.72 -5.41 2.40
C LEU A 27 -7.71 -4.28 2.15
N HIS A 28 -6.51 -4.31 2.78
CA HIS A 28 -5.43 -3.36 2.48
C HIS A 28 -5.02 -3.50 1.01
N THR A 29 -4.69 -4.70 0.59
CA THR A 29 -4.27 -4.99 -0.78
C THR A 29 -5.32 -4.56 -1.83
N LEU A 30 -6.59 -4.81 -1.56
CA LEU A 30 -7.69 -4.35 -2.42
C LEU A 30 -7.81 -2.82 -2.48
N ARG A 31 -7.53 -2.11 -1.37
CA ARG A 31 -7.50 -0.64 -1.38
C ARG A 31 -6.30 -0.10 -2.13
N VAL A 32 -5.13 -0.73 -2.01
CA VAL A 32 -3.95 -0.40 -2.81
C VAL A 32 -4.25 -0.59 -4.30
N TYR A 33 -4.84 -1.71 -4.68
CA TYR A 33 -5.31 -1.94 -6.05
C TYR A 33 -6.28 -0.84 -6.54
N LYS A 34 -7.24 -0.42 -5.70
CA LYS A 34 -8.17 0.67 -6.03
C LYS A 34 -7.45 2.02 -6.19
N ASN A 35 -6.53 2.35 -5.29
CA ASN A 35 -5.72 3.59 -5.39
C ASN A 35 -4.88 3.57 -6.66
N MET A 36 -4.23 2.45 -6.98
CA MET A 36 -3.45 2.25 -8.21
C MET A 36 -4.31 2.54 -9.45
N LYS A 37 -5.51 1.96 -9.55
CA LYS A 37 -6.44 2.22 -10.67
C LYS A 37 -6.85 3.68 -10.78
N LEU A 38 -7.01 4.37 -9.65
CA LEU A 38 -7.35 5.80 -9.64
C LEU A 38 -6.19 6.65 -10.19
N ILE A 39 -4.96 6.36 -9.78
CA ILE A 39 -3.77 7.05 -10.28
C ILE A 39 -3.57 6.75 -11.77
N ALA A 40 -3.70 5.49 -12.17
CA ALA A 40 -3.48 5.01 -13.54
C ALA A 40 -4.37 5.70 -14.59
N GLN A 41 -5.53 6.27 -14.20
CA GLN A 41 -6.37 7.05 -15.11
C GLN A 41 -5.64 8.24 -15.74
N SER A 42 -4.60 8.75 -15.10
CA SER A 42 -3.78 9.87 -15.60
C SER A 42 -2.57 9.42 -16.42
N TYR A 43 -2.35 8.10 -16.55
CA TYR A 43 -1.18 7.49 -17.18
C TYR A 43 -1.58 6.34 -18.09
N PRO A 44 -2.25 6.63 -19.23
CA PRO A 44 -2.76 5.59 -20.13
C PRO A 44 -1.66 4.77 -20.83
N GLU A 45 -0.41 5.26 -20.79
CA GLU A 45 0.77 4.56 -21.31
C GLU A 45 1.29 3.45 -20.40
N ALA A 46 0.92 3.46 -19.10
CA ALA A 46 1.40 2.48 -18.14
C ALA A 46 0.65 1.14 -18.30
N ASP A 47 1.35 0.02 -18.12
CA ASP A 47 0.76 -1.31 -18.20
C ASP A 47 -0.17 -1.58 -16.99
N LEU A 48 -1.48 -1.42 -17.24
CA LEU A 48 -2.50 -1.61 -16.22
C LEU A 48 -2.54 -3.06 -15.70
N PHE A 49 -2.22 -4.06 -16.53
CA PHE A 49 -2.26 -5.46 -16.11
C PHE A 49 -1.10 -5.79 -15.17
N ILE A 50 0.12 -5.38 -15.53
CA ILE A 50 1.31 -5.53 -14.67
C ILE A 50 1.10 -4.80 -13.34
N MET A 51 0.65 -3.55 -13.36
CA MET A 51 0.35 -2.79 -12.14
C MET A 51 -0.73 -3.45 -11.27
N SER A 52 -1.77 -4.03 -11.89
CA SER A 52 -2.84 -4.70 -11.16
C SER A 52 -2.33 -5.90 -10.38
N LEU A 53 -1.52 -6.75 -11.00
CA LEU A 53 -0.94 -7.91 -10.35
C LEU A 53 0.09 -7.49 -9.29
N SER A 54 0.92 -6.50 -9.57
CA SER A 54 1.88 -5.96 -8.61
C SER A 54 1.17 -5.41 -7.37
N ALA A 55 0.11 -4.62 -7.54
CA ALA A 55 -0.66 -4.07 -6.44
C ALA A 55 -1.40 -5.13 -5.62
N LEU A 56 -1.93 -6.19 -6.26
CA LEU A 56 -2.61 -7.27 -5.58
C LEU A 56 -1.65 -8.21 -4.84
N LEU A 57 -0.43 -8.37 -5.32
CA LEU A 57 0.53 -9.34 -4.78
C LEU A 57 1.63 -8.70 -3.91
N HIS A 58 1.64 -7.36 -3.72
CA HIS A 58 2.77 -6.67 -3.09
C HIS A 58 3.08 -7.12 -1.65
N ASP A 59 2.07 -7.55 -0.90
CA ASP A 59 2.19 -8.04 0.47
C ASP A 59 2.11 -9.59 0.58
N ALA A 60 2.02 -10.31 -0.56
CA ALA A 60 1.90 -11.77 -0.56
C ALA A 60 3.08 -12.49 0.11
N ASP A 61 4.21 -11.81 0.22
CA ASP A 61 5.45 -12.28 0.85
C ASP A 61 5.93 -11.33 1.97
N ASP A 62 5.01 -10.60 2.64
CA ASP A 62 5.40 -9.74 3.76
C ASP A 62 6.02 -10.56 4.89
N HIS A 63 7.27 -10.21 5.25
CA HIS A 63 8.09 -10.95 6.22
C HIS A 63 7.49 -11.02 7.64
N LYS A 64 6.51 -10.16 7.96
CA LYS A 64 5.79 -10.20 9.24
C LYS A 64 4.75 -11.31 9.27
N LEU A 65 4.26 -11.73 8.10
CA LEU A 65 3.20 -12.72 7.95
C LEU A 65 3.73 -14.05 7.43
N PHE A 66 4.71 -14.01 6.56
CA PHE A 66 5.21 -15.18 5.83
C PHE A 66 6.72 -15.34 6.00
N LYS A 67 7.17 -16.60 6.10
CA LYS A 67 8.60 -16.98 6.11
C LYS A 67 9.02 -17.38 4.70
N THR A 68 8.75 -16.53 3.73
CA THR A 68 9.08 -16.74 2.33
C THR A 68 10.22 -15.83 1.90
N GLU A 69 10.97 -16.25 0.87
CA GLU A 69 12.05 -15.50 0.25
C GLU A 69 11.77 -15.36 -1.24
N ASN A 70 12.37 -14.37 -1.86
CA ASN A 70 12.34 -14.15 -3.31
C ASN A 70 10.92 -14.11 -3.91
N ASN A 71 9.97 -13.49 -3.21
CA ASN A 71 8.57 -13.37 -3.63
C ASN A 71 7.92 -14.73 -3.97
N ALA A 72 8.19 -15.78 -3.18
CA ALA A 72 7.81 -17.15 -3.50
C ALA A 72 6.29 -17.33 -3.69
N ASN A 73 5.45 -16.67 -2.86
CA ASN A 73 4.00 -16.75 -2.99
C ASN A 73 3.50 -16.02 -4.24
N ALA A 74 4.05 -14.83 -4.54
CA ALA A 74 3.71 -14.09 -5.74
C ALA A 74 4.14 -14.87 -7.00
N ARG A 75 5.37 -15.38 -7.03
CA ARG A 75 5.89 -16.21 -8.14
C ARG A 75 5.06 -17.47 -8.35
N PHE A 76 4.70 -18.17 -7.28
CA PHE A 76 3.84 -19.36 -7.35
C PHE A 76 2.50 -19.04 -8.02
N PHE A 77 1.85 -17.95 -7.60
CA PHE A 77 0.58 -17.52 -8.20
C PHE A 77 0.74 -17.19 -9.68
N LEU A 78 1.76 -16.41 -10.04
CA LEU A 78 2.00 -15.97 -11.42
C LEU A 78 2.31 -17.16 -12.34
N ALA A 79 3.18 -18.06 -11.92
CA ALA A 79 3.52 -19.26 -12.68
C ALA A 79 2.30 -20.20 -12.87
N LYS A 80 1.46 -20.35 -11.82
CA LYS A 80 0.22 -21.15 -11.89
C LYS A 80 -0.80 -20.60 -12.88
N ASN A 81 -0.73 -19.30 -13.20
CA ASN A 81 -1.58 -18.63 -14.19
C ASN A 81 -0.86 -18.44 -15.55
N ASP A 82 0.16 -19.24 -15.84
CA ASP A 82 0.91 -19.27 -17.12
C ASP A 82 1.48 -17.89 -17.54
N MET A 83 1.89 -17.07 -16.54
CA MET A 83 2.53 -15.80 -16.82
C MET A 83 3.95 -16.01 -17.38
N PRO A 84 4.35 -15.25 -18.44
CA PRO A 84 5.71 -15.30 -18.95
C PRO A 84 6.74 -14.93 -17.86
N GLU A 85 7.91 -15.58 -17.87
CA GLU A 85 8.97 -15.33 -16.88
C GLU A 85 9.40 -13.86 -16.82
N GLU A 86 9.51 -13.20 -17.98
CA GLU A 86 9.81 -11.78 -18.05
C GLU A 86 8.78 -10.91 -17.28
N SER A 87 7.49 -11.24 -17.42
CA SER A 87 6.42 -10.54 -16.67
C SER A 87 6.46 -10.85 -15.18
N ILE A 88 6.83 -12.09 -14.81
CA ILE A 88 7.01 -12.48 -13.40
C ILE A 88 8.12 -11.65 -12.76
N GLU A 89 9.28 -11.56 -13.42
CA GLU A 89 10.41 -10.76 -12.94
C GLU A 89 10.03 -9.29 -12.80
N GLN A 90 9.39 -8.71 -13.81
CA GLN A 90 8.93 -7.32 -13.79
C GLN A 90 7.98 -7.05 -12.61
N ILE A 91 7.01 -7.93 -12.37
CA ILE A 91 6.06 -7.80 -11.25
C ILE A 91 6.80 -7.90 -9.91
N CYS A 92 7.71 -8.87 -9.77
CA CYS A 92 8.50 -9.05 -8.54
C CYS A 92 9.41 -7.85 -8.27
N GLU A 93 10.01 -7.25 -9.29
CA GLU A 93 10.82 -6.04 -9.17
C GLU A 93 9.97 -4.86 -8.66
N ILE A 94 8.77 -4.67 -9.21
CA ILE A 94 7.84 -3.65 -8.72
C ILE A 94 7.47 -3.93 -7.27
N ILE A 95 7.08 -5.16 -6.90
CA ILE A 95 6.75 -5.55 -5.52
C ILE A 95 7.88 -5.22 -4.55
N ASN A 96 9.12 -5.54 -4.91
CA ASN A 96 10.30 -5.24 -4.10
C ASN A 96 10.52 -3.74 -3.88
N GLY A 97 10.07 -2.91 -4.81
CA GLY A 97 10.11 -1.45 -4.73
C GLY A 97 9.04 -0.80 -3.86
N VAL A 98 7.96 -1.51 -3.47
CA VAL A 98 6.79 -0.91 -2.81
C VAL A 98 7.05 -0.59 -1.35
N SER A 99 7.61 -1.53 -0.57
CA SER A 99 7.71 -1.43 0.89
C SER A 99 8.40 -0.15 1.36
N PHE A 100 7.68 0.68 2.13
CA PHE A 100 8.21 1.93 2.69
C PHE A 100 9.45 1.71 3.56
N SER A 101 9.44 0.71 4.43
CA SER A 101 10.55 0.46 5.37
C SER A 101 11.86 0.07 4.66
N LYS A 102 11.76 -0.64 3.54
CA LYS A 102 12.91 -1.09 2.74
C LYS A 102 13.36 -0.04 1.72
N ASN A 103 12.44 0.84 1.30
CA ASN A 103 12.63 1.77 0.17
C ASN A 103 12.40 3.24 0.56
N ARG A 104 12.62 3.61 1.83
CA ARG A 104 12.49 5.01 2.27
C ARG A 104 13.43 5.91 1.46
N GLY A 105 12.87 6.95 0.86
CA GLY A 105 13.63 7.89 0.01
C GLY A 105 14.07 7.33 -1.34
N LYS A 106 13.66 6.12 -1.72
CA LYS A 106 13.94 5.54 -3.04
C LYS A 106 12.70 5.68 -3.94
N THR A 107 12.94 6.13 -5.16
CA THR A 107 11.94 6.21 -6.22
C THR A 107 12.12 5.03 -7.16
N PRO A 108 11.08 4.25 -7.48
CA PRO A 108 11.15 3.22 -8.50
C PRO A 108 11.54 3.79 -9.86
N GLU A 109 12.24 3.01 -10.68
CA GLU A 109 12.68 3.45 -12.00
C GLU A 109 11.52 3.53 -12.98
N THR A 110 10.65 2.50 -13.01
CA THR A 110 9.52 2.39 -13.93
C THR A 110 8.32 3.24 -13.50
N LEU A 111 7.48 3.62 -14.45
CA LEU A 111 6.23 4.34 -14.17
C LEU A 111 5.26 3.46 -13.38
N GLU A 112 5.16 2.18 -13.74
CA GLU A 112 4.34 1.19 -13.05
C GLU A 112 4.75 1.06 -11.58
N GLY A 113 6.06 0.95 -11.31
CA GLY A 113 6.60 0.90 -9.95
C GLY A 113 6.28 2.16 -9.14
N LYS A 114 6.40 3.35 -9.76
CA LYS A 114 6.03 4.62 -9.13
C LYS A 114 4.55 4.66 -8.75
N ILE A 115 3.67 4.24 -9.65
CA ILE A 115 2.22 4.22 -9.42
C ILE A 115 1.84 3.24 -8.32
N VAL A 116 2.40 2.04 -8.31
CA VAL A 116 2.08 1.02 -7.29
C VAL A 116 2.63 1.43 -5.92
N GLN A 117 3.84 1.97 -5.84
CA GLN A 117 4.40 2.50 -4.59
C GLN A 117 3.56 3.66 -4.03
N ASP A 118 3.13 4.59 -4.88
CA ASP A 118 2.24 5.70 -4.50
C ASP A 118 0.90 5.18 -3.98
N ALA A 119 0.34 4.15 -4.62
CA ALA A 119 -0.93 3.55 -4.24
C ALA A 119 -0.91 2.93 -2.83
N ASP A 120 0.20 2.27 -2.46
CA ASP A 120 0.42 1.76 -1.10
C ASP A 120 0.55 2.91 -0.10
N ARG A 121 1.41 3.90 -0.39
CA ARG A 121 1.60 5.08 0.47
C ARG A 121 0.29 5.83 0.71
N LEU A 122 -0.56 5.95 -0.30
CA LEU A 122 -1.88 6.57 -0.17
C LEU A 122 -2.80 5.82 0.81
N ASP A 123 -2.73 4.48 0.93
CA ASP A 123 -3.55 3.74 1.90
C ASP A 123 -3.13 4.00 3.36
N ALA A 124 -1.91 4.47 3.58
CA ALA A 124 -1.39 4.80 4.90
C ALA A 124 -1.82 6.17 5.42
N ILE A 125 -2.43 7.04 4.59
CA ILE A 125 -2.77 8.43 4.95
C ILE A 125 -4.27 8.73 4.81
N GLY A 126 -4.70 9.86 5.38
CA GLY A 126 -6.10 10.28 5.41
C GLY A 126 -6.91 9.56 6.48
N ALA A 127 -8.24 9.57 6.35
CA ALA A 127 -9.14 8.99 7.35
C ALA A 127 -8.86 7.50 7.65
N ARG A 128 -8.49 6.72 6.62
CA ARG A 128 -8.10 5.31 6.79
C ARG A 128 -6.78 5.18 7.52
N GLY A 129 -5.80 6.01 7.20
CA GLY A 129 -4.52 6.05 7.90
C GLY A 129 -4.69 6.34 9.38
N ILE A 130 -5.53 7.32 9.74
CA ILE A 130 -5.89 7.63 11.13
C ILE A 130 -6.46 6.39 11.82
N ALA A 131 -7.52 5.79 11.27
CA ALA A 131 -8.20 4.64 11.86
C ALA A 131 -7.24 3.45 12.06
N ARG A 132 -6.41 3.13 11.05
CA ARG A 132 -5.41 2.05 11.12
C ARG A 132 -4.34 2.30 12.17
N THR A 133 -3.88 3.54 12.32
CA THR A 133 -2.86 3.90 13.31
C THR A 133 -3.33 3.62 14.73
N PHE A 134 -4.55 4.03 15.07
CA PHE A 134 -5.09 3.78 16.41
C PHE A 134 -5.50 2.32 16.62
N ALA A 135 -6.06 1.65 15.61
CA ALA A 135 -6.38 0.23 15.68
C ALA A 135 -5.12 -0.61 15.94
N TYR A 136 -4.04 -0.35 15.21
CA TYR A 136 -2.75 -1.01 15.42
C TYR A 136 -2.14 -0.64 16.79
N GLY A 137 -2.18 0.64 17.16
CA GLY A 137 -1.73 1.10 18.47
C GLY A 137 -2.40 0.35 19.61
N GLY A 138 -3.74 0.24 19.60
CA GLY A 138 -4.50 -0.51 20.58
C GLY A 138 -4.12 -2.00 20.64
N LYS A 139 -3.92 -2.63 19.45
CA LYS A 139 -3.50 -4.03 19.36
C LYS A 139 -2.15 -4.31 20.04
N VAL A 140 -1.17 -3.39 19.90
CA VAL A 140 0.19 -3.55 20.44
C VAL A 140 0.37 -2.87 21.81
N GLY A 141 -0.69 -2.36 22.44
CA GLY A 141 -0.64 -1.68 23.71
C GLY A 141 0.04 -0.31 23.69
N ARG A 142 0.05 0.37 22.54
CA ARG A 142 0.58 1.72 22.37
C ARG A 142 -0.41 2.74 22.96
N SER A 143 0.09 3.78 23.64
CA SER A 143 -0.72 4.90 24.10
C SER A 143 -1.32 5.69 22.91
N LEU A 144 -2.32 6.54 23.19
CA LEU A 144 -2.84 7.46 22.18
C LEU A 144 -1.76 8.45 21.72
N ASP A 145 -0.98 9.00 22.66
CA ASP A 145 0.07 9.96 22.35
C ASP A 145 1.19 9.34 21.50
N ASP A 146 1.62 8.12 21.82
CA ASP A 146 2.59 7.41 20.99
C ASP A 146 2.01 7.10 19.58
N SER A 147 0.70 6.90 19.49
CA SER A 147 0.02 6.70 18.21
C SER A 147 -0.04 8.00 17.42
N VAL A 148 -0.25 9.13 18.08
CA VAL A 148 -0.18 10.48 17.48
C VAL A 148 1.25 10.81 17.05
N GLN A 149 2.27 10.45 17.83
CA GLN A 149 3.66 10.66 17.44
C GLN A 149 3.98 9.99 16.10
N HIS A 150 3.39 8.82 15.81
CA HIS A 150 3.58 8.12 14.53
C HIS A 150 3.13 8.95 13.30
N PHE A 151 2.21 9.89 13.47
CA PHE A 151 1.84 10.80 12.38
C PHE A 151 3.04 11.66 11.97
N TYR A 152 3.77 12.20 12.93
CA TYR A 152 4.94 13.06 12.69
C TYR A 152 6.15 12.25 12.20
N ASP A 153 6.35 11.06 12.75
CA ASP A 153 7.47 10.19 12.39
C ASP A 153 7.37 9.63 10.97
N LYS A 154 6.13 9.47 10.46
CA LYS A 154 5.90 8.79 9.18
C LYS A 154 4.79 9.41 8.34
N LEU A 155 3.54 9.47 8.84
CA LEU A 155 2.38 9.63 7.97
C LEU A 155 2.34 10.98 7.28
N LEU A 156 2.69 12.05 7.99
CA LEU A 156 2.74 13.40 7.44
C LEU A 156 3.85 13.60 6.40
N LEU A 157 4.90 12.78 6.47
CA LEU A 157 6.02 12.83 5.51
C LEU A 157 5.65 12.21 4.15
N LEU A 158 4.70 11.27 4.14
CA LEU A 158 4.34 10.52 2.93
C LEU A 158 3.81 11.39 1.78
N LYS A 159 3.22 12.54 2.08
CA LYS A 159 2.76 13.49 1.04
C LYS A 159 3.91 13.91 0.12
N ASP A 160 5.07 14.18 0.70
CA ASP A 160 6.24 14.67 -0.04
C ASP A 160 7.05 13.55 -0.70
N GLU A 161 6.72 12.30 -0.38
CA GLU A 161 7.33 11.11 -0.98
C GLU A 161 6.52 10.51 -2.13
N MET A 162 5.43 11.15 -2.58
CA MET A 162 4.69 10.69 -3.76
C MET A 162 5.48 10.96 -5.04
N ASN A 163 5.52 9.97 -5.92
CA ASN A 163 6.27 10.03 -7.17
C ASN A 163 5.48 10.74 -8.28
N THR A 164 4.19 10.43 -8.41
CA THR A 164 3.34 10.86 -9.52
C THR A 164 2.48 12.06 -9.16
N ASP A 165 2.21 12.94 -10.14
CA ASP A 165 1.43 14.15 -9.89
C ASP A 165 -0.04 13.85 -9.53
N ALA A 166 -0.59 12.77 -10.06
CA ALA A 166 -1.93 12.31 -9.68
C ALA A 166 -1.98 11.88 -8.21
N ALA A 167 -0.98 11.13 -7.74
CA ALA A 167 -0.88 10.73 -6.34
C ALA A 167 -0.62 11.92 -5.41
N LYS A 168 0.22 12.87 -5.81
CA LYS A 168 0.48 14.12 -5.03
C LYS A 168 -0.81 14.90 -4.76
N LYS A 169 -1.71 15.00 -5.76
CA LYS A 169 -3.00 15.68 -5.58
C LYS A 169 -3.88 14.98 -4.56
N ILE A 170 -3.96 13.63 -4.63
CA ILE A 170 -4.74 12.83 -3.67
C ILE A 170 -4.11 12.91 -2.28
N ALA A 171 -2.78 12.79 -2.20
CA ALA A 171 -2.03 12.83 -0.95
C ALA A 171 -2.19 14.18 -0.23
N LYS A 172 -2.20 15.29 -0.97
CA LYS A 172 -2.45 16.63 -0.41
C LYS A 172 -3.76 16.69 0.36
N ALA A 173 -4.86 16.26 -0.26
CA ALA A 173 -6.17 16.28 0.39
C ALA A 173 -6.24 15.36 1.61
N ARG A 174 -5.61 14.17 1.54
CA ARG A 174 -5.54 13.23 2.67
C ARG A 174 -4.66 13.75 3.80
N HIS A 175 -3.59 14.46 3.48
CA HIS A 175 -2.70 15.11 4.44
C HIS A 175 -3.41 16.24 5.19
N GLU A 176 -4.08 17.16 4.47
CA GLU A 176 -4.87 18.26 5.07
C GLU A 176 -5.94 17.70 6.02
N TYR A 177 -6.55 16.57 5.69
CA TYR A 177 -7.50 15.90 6.58
C TYR A 177 -6.84 15.40 7.87
N MET A 178 -5.62 14.83 7.79
CA MET A 178 -4.88 14.41 8.99
C MET A 178 -4.44 15.59 9.86
N GLU A 179 -4.02 16.70 9.24
CA GLU A 179 -3.67 17.92 9.98
C GLU A 179 -4.89 18.48 10.74
N GLY A 180 -6.06 18.49 10.09
CA GLY A 180 -7.31 18.89 10.73
C GLY A 180 -7.69 17.99 11.92
N PHE A 181 -7.54 16.67 11.77
CA PHE A 181 -7.73 15.71 12.86
C PHE A 181 -6.76 15.98 14.04
N LEU A 182 -5.48 16.19 13.77
CA LEU A 182 -4.47 16.44 14.81
C LEU A 182 -4.73 17.75 15.53
N LYS A 183 -5.15 18.79 14.79
CA LYS A 183 -5.53 20.06 15.38
C LYS A 183 -6.65 19.89 16.39
N GLU A 184 -7.75 19.23 16.01
CA GLU A 184 -8.89 18.96 16.88
C GLU A 184 -8.50 18.10 18.08
N TYR A 185 -7.73 17.02 17.85
CA TYR A 185 -7.22 16.14 18.91
C TYR A 185 -6.47 16.92 19.99
N TYR A 186 -5.62 17.88 19.62
CA TYR A 186 -4.89 18.71 20.59
C TYR A 186 -5.76 19.78 21.25
N GLU A 187 -6.74 20.34 20.54
CA GLU A 187 -7.69 21.29 21.12
C GLU A 187 -8.54 20.62 22.21
N GLU A 188 -9.05 19.41 21.95
CA GLU A 188 -9.80 18.61 22.94
C GLU A 188 -8.94 18.13 24.12
N SER A 189 -7.63 18.01 23.95
CA SER A 189 -6.70 17.54 24.98
C SER A 189 -6.18 18.68 25.89
N ARG A 190 -6.51 19.92 25.62
CA ARG A 190 -6.14 21.04 26.49
C ARG A 190 -7.06 21.09 27.69
N TRP A 191 -6.48 20.92 28.86
CA TRP A 191 -7.10 21.23 30.13
C TRP A 191 -6.69 22.65 30.49
N ASP A 192 -7.60 23.61 30.41
CA ASP A 192 -7.41 25.00 30.89
C ASP A 192 -7.37 25.05 32.41
#